data_46c61751d5873eecd2ab367da32bbb4e
#
_entry.id   46c61751d5873eecd2ab367da32bbb4e
#
_cell.length_a   1.000
_cell.length_b   1.000
_cell.length_c   1.000
_cell.angle_alpha   90.00
_cell.angle_beta   90.00
_cell.angle_gamma   90.00
#
_symmetry.space_group_name_H-M   'P 1'
#
loop_
_entity.id
_entity.type
_entity.pdbx_description
1 polymer ?
#
loop_
_entity_poly.entity_id
_entity_poly.type
_entity_poly.pdbx_seq_one_letter_code
_entity_poly.pdbx_strand_id
1 'polypeptide(L)'
;MSRGKRQLSLIGQVDARLNGMLALGQSKHQAKKDGTAKDHIYSGNTLDRYKKDCCRFMNWVTEEKGYAKKSARLEDVRQYAPEYIHAMINEGKSAYTIHSAVAGLAKLYGCSAPDFGVELPSRRMENITRSRREDTRNEYHFSEKNNQDFVDFCRGTGLRRREVSRIRGDALFFRNGKPWLIVDEGTKGGKPRVCPIIGENKDKIVSMLQSAGTGRVFDKVPTHADIHGYRREYATALYQANARTFEECLTSPFWNAEHKNGRGKPKGGYDKNSVYRCRGARKGQWMDKQAMLTVSQALGHNRISVVGEHYITV
;
A
#
# COMPACT_ATOMS: atom_id res chain seq x y z
N MET A 1 -10.43 51.84 -8.28
CA MET A 1 -9.29 51.05 -8.79
C MET A 1 -9.37 49.67 -8.20
N SER A 2 -9.71 48.66 -9.01
CA SER A 2 -9.75 47.26 -8.58
C SER A 2 -8.32 46.78 -8.26
N ARG A 3 -8.04 46.39 -7.02
CA ARG A 3 -6.77 45.76 -6.65
C ARG A 3 -6.65 44.47 -7.48
N GLY A 4 -5.76 44.47 -8.49
CA GLY A 4 -5.48 43.28 -9.31
C GLY A 4 -5.18 42.09 -8.41
N LYS A 5 -5.82 40.96 -8.67
CA LYS A 5 -5.58 39.70 -7.92
C LYS A 5 -4.09 39.35 -8.00
N ARG A 6 -3.40 39.37 -6.84
CA ARG A 6 -1.98 39.05 -6.73
C ARG A 6 -1.76 37.65 -7.25
N GLN A 7 -0.86 37.47 -8.21
CA GLN A 7 -0.51 36.15 -8.76
C GLN A 7 0.02 35.24 -7.65
N LEU A 8 -0.48 34.00 -7.59
CA LEU A 8 0.01 32.99 -6.66
C LEU A 8 1.43 32.58 -7.03
N SER A 9 2.25 32.28 -6.04
CA SER A 9 3.55 31.62 -6.27
C SER A 9 3.37 30.26 -6.97
N LEU A 10 4.42 29.72 -7.59
CA LEU A 10 4.38 28.38 -8.20
C LEU A 10 3.83 27.31 -7.24
N ILE A 11 4.27 27.31 -5.99
CA ILE A 11 3.75 26.40 -4.95
C ILE A 11 2.27 26.67 -4.68
N GLY A 12 1.84 27.93 -4.59
CA GLY A 12 0.43 28.28 -4.42
C GLY A 12 -0.43 27.85 -5.60
N GLN A 13 0.10 27.90 -6.82
CA GLN A 13 -0.59 27.41 -8.02
C GLN A 13 -0.70 25.87 -8.01
N VAL A 14 0.35 25.14 -7.56
CA VAL A 14 0.30 23.67 -7.34
C VAL A 14 -0.81 23.33 -6.34
N ASP A 15 -0.82 24.01 -5.20
CA ASP A 15 -1.82 23.77 -4.15
C ASP A 15 -3.24 24.04 -4.66
N ALA A 16 -3.48 25.15 -5.31
CA ALA A 16 -4.79 25.49 -5.85
C ALA A 16 -5.27 24.47 -6.87
N ARG A 17 -4.41 24.08 -7.83
CA ARG A 17 -4.74 23.13 -8.89
C ARG A 17 -5.04 21.72 -8.34
N LEU A 18 -4.16 21.17 -7.49
CA LEU A 18 -4.34 19.84 -6.95
C LEU A 18 -5.50 19.75 -5.95
N ASN A 19 -5.74 20.78 -5.14
CA ASN A 19 -6.92 20.85 -4.27
C ASN A 19 -8.22 20.88 -5.08
N GLY A 20 -8.26 21.59 -6.19
CA GLY A 20 -9.43 21.61 -7.09
C GLY A 20 -9.78 20.25 -7.69
N MET A 21 -8.82 19.30 -7.71
CA MET A 21 -9.06 17.93 -8.18
C MET A 21 -9.53 16.97 -7.08
N LEU A 22 -9.66 17.43 -5.82
CA LEU A 22 -9.97 16.55 -4.70
C LEU A 22 -11.44 16.11 -4.74
N ALA A 23 -11.66 14.79 -4.75
CA ALA A 23 -12.96 14.16 -4.79
C ALA A 23 -13.08 13.06 -3.70
N LEU A 24 -13.02 13.51 -2.43
CA LEU A 24 -13.16 12.61 -1.28
C LEU A 24 -14.56 11.96 -1.26
N GLY A 25 -14.62 10.70 -0.84
CA GLY A 25 -15.86 9.93 -0.76
C GLY A 25 -16.36 9.38 -2.10
N GLN A 26 -15.83 9.85 -3.23
CA GLN A 26 -16.20 9.31 -4.54
C GLN A 26 -15.48 7.98 -4.85
N SER A 27 -16.15 7.11 -5.62
CA SER A 27 -15.59 5.82 -6.03
C SER A 27 -14.62 5.97 -7.22
N LYS A 28 -13.32 5.82 -6.96
CA LYS A 28 -12.33 5.74 -8.04
C LYS A 28 -12.60 4.59 -9.02
N HIS A 29 -13.25 3.51 -8.56
CA HIS A 29 -13.60 2.38 -9.42
C HIS A 29 -14.68 2.77 -10.44
N GLN A 30 -15.71 3.48 -9.98
CA GLN A 30 -16.76 3.99 -10.87
C GLN A 30 -16.16 5.02 -11.85
N ALA A 31 -15.40 5.99 -11.35
CA ALA A 31 -14.75 6.99 -12.19
C ALA A 31 -13.81 6.39 -13.26
N LYS A 32 -13.21 5.21 -12.99
CA LYS A 32 -12.46 4.47 -14.03
C LYS A 32 -13.34 3.91 -15.12
N LYS A 33 -14.55 3.45 -14.79
CA LYS A 33 -15.53 2.98 -15.79
C LYS A 33 -16.04 4.14 -16.64
N ASP A 34 -16.22 5.29 -16.01
CA ASP A 34 -16.73 6.51 -16.64
C ASP A 34 -15.65 7.32 -17.38
N GLY A 35 -14.39 6.86 -17.35
CA GLY A 35 -13.25 7.53 -18.00
C GLY A 35 -12.73 8.79 -17.31
N THR A 36 -13.32 9.22 -16.18
CA THR A 36 -13.03 10.48 -15.47
C THR A 36 -11.99 10.33 -14.35
N ALA A 37 -11.48 9.12 -14.11
CA ALA A 37 -10.57 8.85 -12.99
C ALA A 37 -9.26 9.67 -13.03
N LYS A 38 -8.85 10.10 -14.23
CA LYS A 38 -7.65 10.94 -14.42
C LYS A 38 -7.84 12.38 -13.92
N ASP A 39 -9.07 12.86 -13.82
CA ASP A 39 -9.38 14.27 -13.52
C ASP A 39 -9.44 14.53 -12.00
N HIS A 40 -9.50 13.48 -11.18
CA HIS A 40 -9.72 13.61 -9.74
C HIS A 40 -8.67 12.91 -8.88
N ILE A 41 -8.55 13.37 -7.62
CA ILE A 41 -7.74 12.79 -6.54
C ILE A 41 -8.69 12.28 -5.44
N TYR A 42 -8.65 10.98 -5.15
CA TYR A 42 -9.66 10.30 -4.31
C TYR A 42 -9.23 10.09 -2.85
N SER A 43 -8.07 10.57 -2.44
CA SER A 43 -7.62 10.46 -1.04
C SER A 43 -6.67 11.57 -0.65
N GLY A 44 -6.74 12.01 0.63
CA GLY A 44 -5.84 13.02 1.20
C GLY A 44 -4.37 12.62 1.08
N ASN A 45 -4.02 11.37 1.43
CA ASN A 45 -2.65 10.88 1.32
C ASN A 45 -2.09 10.95 -0.11
N THR A 46 -2.93 10.75 -1.14
CA THR A 46 -2.51 10.89 -2.54
C THR A 46 -2.30 12.37 -2.88
N LEU A 47 -3.20 13.24 -2.42
CA LEU A 47 -3.06 14.69 -2.58
C LEU A 47 -1.76 15.18 -1.95
N ASP A 48 -1.51 14.86 -0.69
CA ASP A 48 -0.31 15.28 0.05
C ASP A 48 0.97 14.79 -0.65
N ARG A 49 0.94 13.55 -1.15
CA ARG A 49 2.07 12.99 -1.89
C ARG A 49 2.32 13.76 -3.18
N TYR A 50 1.29 14.00 -3.98
CA TYR A 50 1.42 14.74 -5.24
C TYR A 50 1.87 16.17 -5.00
N LYS A 51 1.30 16.87 -4.00
CA LYS A 51 1.77 18.20 -3.61
C LYS A 51 3.24 18.22 -3.28
N LYS A 52 3.69 17.29 -2.42
CA LYS A 52 5.10 17.18 -2.02
C LYS A 52 6.02 16.94 -3.21
N ASP A 53 5.64 16.06 -4.13
CA ASP A 53 6.45 15.75 -5.30
C ASP A 53 6.46 16.92 -6.30
N CYS A 54 5.32 17.59 -6.54
CA CYS A 54 5.23 18.77 -7.39
C CYS A 54 5.96 19.99 -6.80
N CYS A 55 5.87 20.23 -5.48
CA CYS A 55 6.61 21.29 -4.82
C CYS A 55 8.13 21.11 -4.93
N ARG A 56 8.62 19.86 -4.89
CA ARG A 56 10.05 19.59 -5.12
C ARG A 56 10.48 19.98 -6.54
N PHE A 57 9.65 19.67 -7.52
CA PHE A 57 9.90 20.11 -8.89
C PHE A 57 9.91 21.64 -9.01
N MET A 58 8.96 22.35 -8.38
CA MET A 58 8.93 23.82 -8.39
C MET A 58 10.16 24.44 -7.74
N ASN A 59 10.64 23.85 -6.64
CA ASN A 59 11.88 24.29 -5.99
C ASN A 59 13.09 24.08 -6.92
N TRP A 60 13.20 22.88 -7.51
CA TRP A 60 14.26 22.56 -8.46
C TRP A 60 14.27 23.54 -9.64
N VAL A 61 13.13 23.84 -10.26
CA VAL A 61 13.05 24.83 -11.34
C VAL A 61 13.46 26.22 -10.88
N THR A 62 13.11 26.62 -9.65
CA THR A 62 13.54 27.89 -9.09
C THR A 62 15.06 27.96 -8.91
N GLU A 63 15.65 26.89 -8.41
CA GLU A 63 17.08 26.78 -8.10
C GLU A 63 17.91 26.64 -9.38
N GLU A 64 17.54 25.73 -10.27
CA GLU A 64 18.33 25.39 -11.45
C GLU A 64 18.07 26.26 -12.69
N LYS A 65 16.88 26.85 -12.80
CA LYS A 65 16.46 27.62 -13.97
C LYS A 65 16.22 29.12 -13.67
N GLY A 66 16.42 29.53 -12.43
CA GLY A 66 16.32 30.92 -12.02
C GLY A 66 14.89 31.51 -12.11
N TYR A 67 13.86 30.68 -12.20
CA TYR A 67 12.48 31.19 -12.26
C TYR A 67 12.05 31.85 -10.95
N ALA A 68 11.56 33.09 -11.04
CA ALA A 68 11.07 33.77 -9.87
C ALA A 68 9.79 33.16 -9.33
N LYS A 69 9.79 32.80 -8.04
CA LYS A 69 8.67 32.10 -7.35
C LYS A 69 7.31 32.79 -7.52
N LYS A 70 7.27 34.12 -7.77
CA LYS A 70 6.03 34.92 -7.76
C LYS A 70 5.54 35.40 -9.12
N SER A 71 6.31 35.23 -10.19
CA SER A 71 5.95 35.73 -11.53
C SER A 71 5.77 34.61 -12.58
N ALA A 72 6.30 33.39 -12.32
CA ALA A 72 6.18 32.27 -13.23
C ALA A 72 4.81 31.59 -13.11
N ARG A 73 4.34 30.99 -14.21
CA ARG A 73 3.15 30.14 -14.27
C ARG A 73 3.54 28.68 -14.36
N LEU A 74 2.64 27.78 -13.97
CA LEU A 74 2.87 26.35 -14.06
C LEU A 74 3.17 25.90 -15.51
N GLU A 75 2.50 26.53 -16.46
CA GLU A 75 2.66 26.26 -17.89
C GLU A 75 4.08 26.61 -18.40
N ASP A 76 4.66 27.71 -17.91
CA ASP A 76 5.99 28.17 -18.31
C ASP A 76 7.10 27.17 -17.89
N VAL A 77 6.89 26.48 -16.78
CA VAL A 77 7.88 25.57 -16.21
C VAL A 77 7.68 24.09 -16.61
N ARG A 78 6.54 23.76 -17.22
CA ARG A 78 6.23 22.39 -17.66
C ARG A 78 7.32 21.78 -18.54
N GLN A 79 7.91 22.57 -19.42
CA GLN A 79 8.95 22.13 -20.35
C GLN A 79 10.18 21.55 -19.66
N TYR A 80 10.43 21.86 -18.40
CA TYR A 80 11.56 21.35 -17.62
C TYR A 80 11.25 20.04 -16.88
N ALA A 81 10.04 19.51 -16.97
CA ALA A 81 9.69 18.25 -16.31
C ALA A 81 10.53 17.06 -16.80
N PRO A 82 10.82 16.90 -18.12
CA PRO A 82 11.73 15.85 -18.59
C PRO A 82 13.13 15.94 -17.98
N GLU A 83 13.69 17.15 -17.93
CA GLU A 83 15.03 17.39 -17.38
C GLU A 83 15.07 17.09 -15.88
N TYR A 84 14.06 17.48 -15.12
CA TYR A 84 13.94 17.13 -13.71
C TYR A 84 13.87 15.60 -13.49
N ILE A 85 13.11 14.89 -14.33
CA ILE A 85 13.02 13.43 -14.25
C ILE A 85 14.40 12.79 -14.51
N HIS A 86 15.15 13.28 -15.52
CA HIS A 86 16.52 12.84 -15.78
C HIS A 86 17.45 13.16 -14.60
N ALA A 87 17.34 14.33 -13.99
CA ALA A 87 18.11 14.68 -12.79
C ALA A 87 17.85 13.69 -11.66
N MET A 88 16.58 13.31 -11.40
CA MET A 88 16.25 12.30 -10.40
C MET A 88 16.85 10.92 -10.73
N ILE A 89 16.91 10.53 -12.00
CA ILE A 89 17.53 9.28 -12.45
C ILE A 89 19.02 9.32 -12.20
N ASN A 90 19.68 10.40 -12.59
CA ASN A 90 21.13 10.60 -12.45
C ASN A 90 21.56 10.67 -10.98
N GLU A 91 20.73 11.23 -10.11
CA GLU A 91 20.93 11.22 -8.65
C GLU A 91 20.71 9.84 -8.01
N GLY A 92 20.40 8.82 -8.78
CA GLY A 92 20.17 7.47 -8.27
C GLY A 92 18.91 7.33 -7.39
N LYS A 93 17.90 8.19 -7.56
CA LYS A 93 16.63 8.03 -6.83
C LYS A 93 15.98 6.69 -7.19
N SER A 94 15.33 6.06 -6.21
CA SER A 94 14.66 4.77 -6.45
C SER A 94 13.61 4.89 -7.56
N ALA A 95 13.45 3.84 -8.38
CA ALA A 95 12.41 3.78 -9.42
C ALA A 95 11.03 4.12 -8.86
N TYR A 96 10.71 3.66 -7.64
CA TYR A 96 9.43 3.97 -6.98
C TYR A 96 9.26 5.46 -6.67
N THR A 97 10.33 6.15 -6.28
CA THR A 97 10.32 7.60 -6.02
C THR A 97 10.10 8.36 -7.32
N ILE A 98 10.83 8.01 -8.37
CA ILE A 98 10.72 8.63 -9.69
C ILE A 98 9.30 8.46 -10.25
N HIS A 99 8.77 7.23 -10.26
CA HIS A 99 7.39 6.99 -10.73
C HIS A 99 6.33 7.73 -9.90
N SER A 100 6.56 7.94 -8.60
CA SER A 100 5.66 8.73 -7.77
C SER A 100 5.68 10.21 -8.18
N ALA A 101 6.86 10.79 -8.38
CA ALA A 101 7.03 12.16 -8.81
C ALA A 101 6.40 12.39 -10.19
N VAL A 102 6.69 11.50 -11.14
CA VAL A 102 6.09 11.56 -12.49
C VAL A 102 4.57 11.47 -12.46
N ALA A 103 4.00 10.60 -11.59
CA ALA A 103 2.54 10.52 -11.44
C ALA A 103 1.95 11.82 -10.85
N GLY A 104 2.65 12.49 -9.94
CA GLY A 104 2.27 13.80 -9.41
C GLY A 104 2.30 14.88 -10.48
N LEU A 105 3.38 14.93 -11.25
CA LEU A 105 3.54 15.89 -12.37
C LEU A 105 2.50 15.65 -13.46
N ALA A 106 2.27 14.40 -13.85
CA ALA A 106 1.25 14.03 -14.84
C ALA A 106 -0.15 14.48 -14.38
N LYS A 107 -0.45 14.32 -13.07
CA LYS A 107 -1.69 14.82 -12.50
C LYS A 107 -1.77 16.35 -12.53
N LEU A 108 -0.69 17.05 -12.14
CA LEU A 108 -0.62 18.52 -12.15
C LEU A 108 -0.85 19.10 -13.54
N TYR A 109 -0.28 18.49 -14.57
CA TYR A 109 -0.33 18.97 -15.95
C TYR A 109 -1.45 18.35 -16.81
N GLY A 110 -2.30 17.48 -16.22
CA GLY A 110 -3.41 16.83 -16.92
C GLY A 110 -2.98 15.90 -18.06
N CYS A 111 -1.77 15.34 -17.97
CA CYS A 111 -1.18 14.48 -18.98
C CYS A 111 -0.91 13.05 -18.45
N SER A 112 -0.29 12.19 -19.24
CA SER A 112 0.18 10.85 -18.86
C SER A 112 1.70 10.84 -18.67
N ALA A 113 2.23 9.82 -17.98
CA ALA A 113 3.68 9.70 -17.76
C ALA A 113 4.50 9.62 -19.08
N PRO A 114 4.05 8.89 -20.13
CA PRO A 114 4.75 8.87 -21.41
C PRO A 114 4.86 10.25 -22.11
N ASP A 115 3.93 11.17 -21.82
CA ASP A 115 3.92 12.50 -22.46
C ASP A 115 5.11 13.38 -22.05
N PHE A 116 5.89 12.95 -21.05
CA PHE A 116 7.15 13.59 -20.70
C PHE A 116 8.34 13.10 -21.57
N GLY A 117 8.18 12.07 -22.39
CA GLY A 117 9.20 11.57 -23.30
C GLY A 117 10.43 10.96 -22.63
N VAL A 118 10.35 10.59 -21.34
CA VAL A 118 11.45 10.01 -20.57
C VAL A 118 11.19 8.54 -20.30
N GLU A 119 12.16 7.69 -20.61
CA GLU A 119 12.14 6.28 -20.23
C GLU A 119 12.37 6.14 -18.72
N LEU A 120 11.39 5.58 -18.02
CA LEU A 120 11.44 5.44 -16.57
C LEU A 120 12.08 4.11 -16.16
N PRO A 121 12.92 4.10 -15.10
CA PRO A 121 13.53 2.87 -14.61
C PRO A 121 12.47 1.88 -14.13
N SER A 122 12.65 0.60 -14.43
CA SER A 122 11.71 -0.46 -14.06
C SER A 122 11.63 -0.63 -12.54
N ARG A 123 10.40 -0.74 -12.02
CA ARG A 123 10.15 -1.02 -10.60
C ARG A 123 10.32 -2.50 -10.31
N ARG A 124 11.40 -2.88 -9.68
CA ARG A 124 11.68 -4.25 -9.28
C ARG A 124 11.53 -4.42 -7.77
N MET A 125 10.96 -5.55 -7.36
CA MET A 125 10.68 -5.84 -5.94
C MET A 125 11.96 -6.02 -5.12
N GLU A 126 13.00 -6.59 -5.72
CA GLU A 126 14.32 -6.76 -5.12
C GLU A 126 14.97 -5.44 -4.70
N ASN A 127 14.58 -4.32 -5.33
CA ASN A 127 15.09 -2.98 -5.01
C ASN A 127 14.31 -2.26 -3.90
N ILE A 128 13.31 -2.92 -3.30
CA ILE A 128 12.58 -2.34 -2.16
C ILE A 128 13.36 -2.63 -0.89
N THR A 129 13.89 -1.57 -0.27
CA THR A 129 14.74 -1.66 0.94
C THR A 129 13.95 -1.53 2.25
N ARG A 130 12.64 -1.22 2.22
CA ARG A 130 11.81 -1.04 3.40
C ARG A 130 11.11 -2.32 3.81
N SER A 131 11.11 -2.63 5.11
CA SER A 131 10.28 -3.66 5.79
C SER A 131 10.27 -5.05 5.16
N ARG A 132 11.24 -5.40 4.33
CA ARG A 132 11.31 -6.68 3.61
C ARG A 132 12.60 -7.43 3.80
N ARG A 133 13.55 -6.86 4.52
CA ARG A 133 14.86 -7.44 4.79
C ARG A 133 15.13 -7.43 6.28
N GLU A 134 16.01 -8.28 6.71
CA GLU A 134 16.41 -8.55 8.08
C GLU A 134 16.85 -7.30 8.85
N ASP A 135 17.43 -6.30 8.18
CA ASP A 135 17.83 -5.01 8.75
C ASP A 135 16.83 -3.90 8.42
N THR A 136 15.80 -3.74 9.21
CA THR A 136 14.96 -2.56 9.12
C THR A 136 15.56 -1.41 9.93
N ARG A 137 16.32 -0.54 9.26
CA ARG A 137 16.86 0.70 9.82
C ARG A 137 15.80 1.68 10.37
N ASN A 138 14.52 1.32 10.35
CA ASN A 138 13.41 2.19 10.75
C ASN A 138 13.11 2.16 12.23
N GLU A 139 13.73 1.26 13.02
CA GLU A 139 13.46 1.08 14.43
C GLU A 139 14.44 1.82 15.34
N TYR A 140 15.21 2.79 14.84
CA TYR A 140 16.19 3.56 15.62
C TYR A 140 15.63 4.18 16.90
N HIS A 141 14.30 4.39 16.98
CA HIS A 141 13.62 4.94 18.14
C HIS A 141 12.51 4.03 18.67
N PHE A 142 12.56 2.73 18.35
CA PHE A 142 11.58 1.75 18.78
C PHE A 142 12.28 0.52 19.36
N SER A 143 11.99 0.20 20.62
CA SER A 143 12.46 -1.03 21.27
C SER A 143 11.33 -2.04 21.34
N GLU A 144 11.46 -3.19 20.68
CA GLU A 144 10.51 -4.30 20.77
C GLU A 144 10.36 -4.74 22.24
N LYS A 145 11.49 -4.87 22.98
CA LYS A 145 11.48 -5.27 24.37
C LYS A 145 10.60 -4.39 25.26
N ASN A 146 10.61 -3.07 25.02
CA ASN A 146 9.80 -2.12 25.79
C ASN A 146 8.35 -2.03 25.29
N ASN A 147 8.03 -2.67 24.17
CA ASN A 147 6.71 -2.65 23.53
C ASN A 147 6.23 -4.08 23.20
N GLN A 148 6.60 -5.06 24.03
CA GLN A 148 6.37 -6.47 23.73
C GLN A 148 4.90 -6.80 23.47
N ASP A 149 3.98 -6.26 24.26
CA ASP A 149 2.55 -6.50 24.10
C ASP A 149 2.04 -5.99 22.73
N PHE A 150 2.54 -4.84 22.31
CA PHE A 150 2.21 -4.28 21.00
C PHE A 150 2.78 -5.12 19.85
N VAL A 151 4.00 -5.60 19.99
CA VAL A 151 4.68 -6.45 19.00
C VAL A 151 3.97 -7.79 18.89
N ASP A 152 3.69 -8.45 20.02
CA ASP A 152 2.95 -9.71 20.07
C ASP A 152 1.58 -9.59 19.42
N PHE A 153 0.86 -8.51 19.74
CA PHE A 153 -0.43 -8.22 19.12
C PHE A 153 -0.33 -8.06 17.61
N CYS A 154 0.65 -7.32 17.11
CA CYS A 154 0.85 -7.10 15.68
C CYS A 154 1.25 -8.41 14.95
N ARG A 155 2.13 -9.22 15.55
CA ARG A 155 2.56 -10.52 15.04
C ARG A 155 1.43 -11.55 15.03
N GLY A 156 0.56 -11.51 16.05
CA GLY A 156 -0.56 -12.45 16.18
C GLY A 156 -1.82 -12.09 15.37
N THR A 157 -1.94 -10.85 14.88
CA THR A 157 -3.16 -10.36 14.18
C THR A 157 -2.92 -9.88 12.76
N GLY A 158 -1.70 -9.50 12.42
CA GLY A 158 -1.35 -8.99 11.09
C GLY A 158 -2.06 -7.71 10.66
N LEU A 159 -2.54 -6.90 11.60
CA LEU A 159 -3.26 -5.65 11.32
C LEU A 159 -2.35 -4.58 10.72
N ARG A 160 -2.94 -3.66 9.92
CA ARG A 160 -2.26 -2.45 9.45
C ARG A 160 -2.22 -1.39 10.56
N ARG A 161 -1.28 -0.45 10.50
CA ARG A 161 -1.14 0.65 11.48
C ARG A 161 -2.47 1.35 11.79
N ARG A 162 -3.24 1.70 10.78
CA ARG A 162 -4.54 2.36 10.95
C ARG A 162 -5.60 1.45 11.56
N GLU A 163 -5.51 0.15 11.33
CA GLU A 163 -6.40 -0.85 11.93
C GLU A 163 -6.03 -1.05 13.41
N VAL A 164 -4.73 -1.22 13.72
CA VAL A 164 -4.25 -1.31 15.11
C VAL A 164 -4.64 -0.08 15.95
N SER A 165 -4.57 1.13 15.37
CA SER A 165 -4.94 2.35 16.08
C SER A 165 -6.45 2.50 16.37
N ARG A 166 -7.28 1.60 15.84
CA ARG A 166 -8.73 1.65 15.95
C ARG A 166 -9.36 0.40 16.50
N ILE A 167 -8.61 -0.70 16.54
CA ILE A 167 -9.14 -1.98 17.02
C ILE A 167 -9.62 -1.86 18.47
N ARG A 168 -10.77 -2.42 18.73
CA ARG A 168 -11.44 -2.43 20.03
C ARG A 168 -11.51 -3.84 20.55
N GLY A 169 -11.74 -4.00 21.85
CA GLY A 169 -11.82 -5.33 22.44
C GLY A 169 -13.06 -6.12 21.99
N ASP A 170 -14.18 -5.44 21.71
CA ASP A 170 -15.39 -6.04 21.18
C ASP A 170 -15.28 -6.57 19.73
N ALA A 171 -14.14 -6.34 19.07
CA ALA A 171 -13.81 -6.97 17.78
C ALA A 171 -13.48 -8.47 17.92
N LEU A 172 -13.23 -8.97 19.16
CA LEU A 172 -12.94 -10.37 19.42
C LEU A 172 -14.19 -11.23 19.29
N PHE A 173 -14.07 -12.35 18.58
CA PHE A 173 -15.07 -13.40 18.58
C PHE A 173 -14.43 -14.78 18.46
N PHE A 174 -15.17 -15.83 18.76
CA PHE A 174 -14.70 -17.20 18.67
C PHE A 174 -15.43 -17.94 17.56
N ARG A 175 -14.65 -18.68 16.75
CA ARG A 175 -15.17 -19.56 15.71
C ARG A 175 -14.54 -20.93 15.88
N ASN A 176 -15.36 -21.95 16.12
CA ASN A 176 -14.91 -23.32 16.42
C ASN A 176 -13.84 -23.36 17.53
N GLY A 177 -14.06 -22.62 18.63
CA GLY A 177 -13.14 -22.54 19.76
C GLY A 177 -11.84 -21.77 19.50
N LYS A 178 -11.62 -21.24 18.31
CA LYS A 178 -10.43 -20.44 17.94
C LYS A 178 -10.77 -18.94 17.97
N PRO A 179 -9.85 -18.09 18.47
CA PRO A 179 -10.08 -16.64 18.51
C PRO A 179 -9.87 -15.98 17.15
N TRP A 180 -10.73 -15.04 16.81
CA TRP A 180 -10.73 -14.24 15.59
C TRP A 180 -11.02 -12.79 15.89
N LEU A 181 -10.63 -11.90 14.95
CA LEU A 181 -11.00 -10.48 14.97
C LEU A 181 -11.90 -10.12 13.80
N ILE A 182 -12.90 -9.31 14.06
CA ILE A 182 -13.61 -8.52 13.06
C ILE A 182 -12.83 -7.20 12.86
N VAL A 183 -12.42 -6.90 11.64
CA VAL A 183 -11.70 -5.68 11.29
C VAL A 183 -12.52 -4.90 10.28
N ASP A 184 -13.25 -3.93 10.76
CA ASP A 184 -14.19 -3.07 9.98
C ASP A 184 -13.73 -1.62 9.95
N GLU A 185 -13.03 -1.14 10.98
CA GLU A 185 -12.50 0.21 11.05
C GLU A 185 -11.06 0.31 10.54
N GLY A 186 -10.74 1.44 9.92
CA GLY A 186 -9.38 1.73 9.43
C GLY A 186 -8.96 0.92 8.21
N THR A 187 -9.82 0.08 7.67
CA THR A 187 -9.55 -0.81 6.53
C THR A 187 -9.30 -0.02 5.24
N LYS A 188 -8.39 -0.52 4.41
CA LYS A 188 -8.12 0.08 3.10
C LYS A 188 -9.30 -0.14 2.16
N GLY A 189 -9.99 0.94 1.80
CA GLY A 189 -11.17 0.90 0.94
C GLY A 189 -12.47 0.55 1.66
N GLY A 190 -12.52 0.62 3.00
CA GLY A 190 -13.74 0.46 3.80
C GLY A 190 -14.30 -0.96 3.83
N LYS A 191 -13.56 -1.98 3.37
CA LYS A 191 -14.05 -3.35 3.35
C LYS A 191 -13.75 -4.06 4.67
N PRO A 192 -14.77 -4.52 5.41
CA PRO A 192 -14.55 -5.34 6.58
C PRO A 192 -13.95 -6.69 6.22
N ARG A 193 -13.25 -7.30 7.16
CA ARG A 193 -12.74 -8.66 7.08
C ARG A 193 -12.66 -9.30 8.45
N VAL A 194 -12.44 -10.60 8.45
CA VAL A 194 -12.08 -11.35 9.65
C VAL A 194 -10.66 -11.89 9.51
N CYS A 195 -9.94 -11.96 10.61
CA CYS A 195 -8.62 -12.60 10.64
C CYS A 195 -8.46 -13.44 11.91
N PRO A 196 -7.84 -14.64 11.83
CA PRO A 196 -7.57 -15.45 13.00
C PRO A 196 -6.47 -14.81 13.86
N ILE A 197 -6.56 -14.96 15.17
CA ILE A 197 -5.47 -14.68 16.09
C ILE A 197 -4.61 -15.95 16.16
N ILE A 198 -3.31 -15.82 15.85
CA ILE A 198 -2.38 -16.95 15.77
C ILE A 198 -1.12 -16.69 16.60
N GLY A 199 -0.28 -17.74 16.71
CA GLY A 199 1.00 -17.69 17.40
C GLY A 199 0.91 -18.07 18.88
N GLU A 200 2.07 -18.15 19.51
CA GLU A 200 2.21 -18.58 20.91
C GLU A 200 1.54 -17.61 21.90
N ASN A 201 1.54 -16.32 21.57
CA ASN A 201 0.95 -15.27 22.40
C ASN A 201 -0.56 -15.05 22.18
N LYS A 202 -1.27 -15.97 21.52
CA LYS A 202 -2.69 -15.83 21.20
C LYS A 202 -3.57 -15.59 22.44
N ASP A 203 -3.30 -16.30 23.54
CA ASP A 203 -4.10 -16.20 24.77
C ASP A 203 -3.87 -14.83 25.47
N LYS A 204 -2.64 -14.32 25.42
CA LYS A 204 -2.29 -12.96 25.86
C LYS A 204 -3.03 -11.91 25.03
N ILE A 205 -3.09 -12.07 23.71
CA ILE A 205 -3.82 -11.17 22.80
C ILE A 205 -5.32 -11.19 23.11
N VAL A 206 -5.88 -12.37 23.36
CA VAL A 206 -7.28 -12.52 23.78
C VAL A 206 -7.53 -11.76 25.08
N SER A 207 -6.66 -11.93 26.09
CA SER A 207 -6.78 -11.22 27.37
C SER A 207 -6.70 -9.70 27.19
N MET A 208 -5.83 -9.20 26.32
CA MET A 208 -5.74 -7.76 26.01
C MET A 208 -7.03 -7.23 25.40
N LEU A 209 -7.64 -7.97 24.49
CA LEU A 209 -8.92 -7.61 23.85
C LEU A 209 -10.07 -7.64 24.87
N GLN A 210 -10.15 -8.68 25.68
CA GLN A 210 -11.17 -8.79 26.73
C GLN A 210 -11.08 -7.65 27.75
N SER A 211 -9.86 -7.30 28.16
CA SER A 211 -9.60 -6.18 29.09
C SER A 211 -9.98 -4.83 28.49
N ALA A 212 -9.81 -4.64 27.19
CA ALA A 212 -10.19 -3.42 26.50
C ALA A 212 -11.70 -3.26 26.34
N GLY A 213 -12.47 -4.35 26.36
CA GLY A 213 -13.94 -4.34 26.25
C GLY A 213 -14.41 -3.55 25.03
N THR A 214 -15.22 -2.52 25.24
CA THR A 214 -15.66 -1.62 24.16
C THR A 214 -14.67 -0.50 23.85
N GLY A 215 -13.53 -0.41 24.58
CA GLY A 215 -12.48 0.56 24.36
C GLY A 215 -11.45 0.11 23.32
N ARG A 216 -10.52 1.01 22.99
CA ARG A 216 -9.39 0.68 22.13
C ARG A 216 -8.39 -0.20 22.88
N VAL A 217 -7.77 -1.15 22.17
CA VAL A 217 -6.70 -1.99 22.73
C VAL A 217 -5.42 -1.19 22.98
N PHE A 218 -5.16 -0.18 22.13
CA PHE A 218 -4.01 0.71 22.30
C PHE A 218 -4.44 2.17 22.21
N ASP A 219 -4.08 2.97 23.19
CA ASP A 219 -4.31 4.43 23.17
C ASP A 219 -3.41 5.10 22.14
N LYS A 220 -2.17 4.60 22.02
CA LYS A 220 -1.17 5.14 21.11
C LYS A 220 -0.43 4.03 20.36
N VAL A 221 -0.31 4.19 19.05
CA VAL A 221 0.49 3.31 18.20
C VAL A 221 1.88 3.89 18.00
N PRO A 222 2.95 3.18 18.36
CA PRO A 222 4.33 3.67 18.23
C PRO A 222 4.66 4.07 16.79
N THR A 223 5.23 5.27 16.60
CA THR A 223 5.43 5.86 15.27
C THR A 223 6.44 5.08 14.42
N HIS A 224 7.50 4.58 15.05
CA HIS A 224 8.64 3.94 14.38
C HIS A 224 8.55 2.40 14.29
N ALA A 225 7.54 1.77 14.91
CA ALA A 225 7.33 0.31 14.81
C ALA A 225 7.12 -0.14 13.35
N ASP A 226 7.81 -1.19 12.93
CA ASP A 226 7.63 -1.79 11.57
C ASP A 226 6.43 -2.74 11.52
N ILE A 227 5.24 -2.17 11.60
CA ILE A 227 3.98 -2.94 11.53
C ILE A 227 3.86 -3.72 10.21
N HIS A 228 4.52 -3.28 9.14
CA HIS A 228 4.52 -4.04 7.89
C HIS A 228 5.41 -5.30 7.98
N GLY A 229 6.50 -5.23 8.73
CA GLY A 229 7.33 -6.39 9.06
C GLY A 229 6.52 -7.42 9.86
N TYR A 230 5.91 -7.04 10.98
CA TYR A 230 5.07 -7.94 11.80
C TYR A 230 3.90 -8.54 11.02
N ARG A 231 3.28 -7.76 10.14
CA ARG A 231 2.22 -8.27 9.27
C ARG A 231 2.74 -9.29 8.25
N ARG A 232 3.99 -9.20 7.83
CA ARG A 232 4.64 -10.20 6.97
C ARG A 232 4.93 -11.47 7.76
N GLU A 233 5.43 -11.35 8.98
CA GLU A 233 5.65 -12.47 9.89
C GLU A 233 4.34 -13.23 10.15
N TYR A 234 3.26 -12.51 10.46
CA TYR A 234 1.92 -13.08 10.57
C TYR A 234 1.49 -13.82 9.30
N ALA A 235 1.69 -13.21 8.13
CA ALA A 235 1.33 -13.81 6.85
C ALA A 235 2.10 -15.10 6.57
N THR A 236 3.38 -15.11 6.88
CA THR A 236 4.25 -16.27 6.72
C THR A 236 3.83 -17.40 7.69
N ALA A 237 3.62 -17.09 8.96
CA ALA A 237 3.17 -18.05 9.96
C ALA A 237 1.79 -18.64 9.61
N LEU A 238 0.84 -17.79 9.19
CA LEU A 238 -0.48 -18.26 8.78
C LEU A 238 -0.43 -19.12 7.51
N TYR A 239 0.45 -18.78 6.57
CA TYR A 239 0.69 -19.61 5.39
C TYR A 239 1.25 -20.97 5.78
N GLN A 240 2.33 -21.03 6.56
CA GLN A 240 2.97 -22.27 6.99
C GLN A 240 2.02 -23.19 7.75
N ALA A 241 1.15 -22.63 8.60
CA ALA A 241 0.15 -23.39 9.35
C ALA A 241 -0.95 -24.01 8.46
N ASN A 242 -1.08 -23.59 7.20
CA ASN A 242 -2.14 -24.03 6.28
C ASN A 242 -1.59 -24.61 4.97
N ALA A 243 -0.29 -24.53 4.73
CA ALA A 243 0.31 -25.02 3.50
C ALA A 243 0.33 -26.55 3.46
N ARG A 244 -0.08 -27.09 2.33
CA ARG A 244 -0.04 -28.52 2.04
C ARG A 244 1.26 -28.88 1.31
N THR A 245 1.54 -30.17 1.22
CA THR A 245 2.66 -30.69 0.43
C THR A 245 2.46 -30.42 -1.08
N PHE A 246 3.54 -30.55 -1.84
CA PHE A 246 3.49 -30.37 -3.29
C PHE A 246 2.56 -31.38 -3.96
N GLU A 247 2.62 -32.63 -3.53
CA GLU A 247 1.82 -33.75 -4.02
C GLU A 247 0.33 -33.52 -3.77
N GLU A 248 -0.04 -33.09 -2.58
CA GLU A 248 -1.42 -32.72 -2.25
C GLU A 248 -1.90 -31.54 -3.10
N CYS A 249 -1.04 -30.55 -3.35
CA CYS A 249 -1.39 -29.41 -4.21
C CYS A 249 -1.57 -29.82 -5.68
N LEU A 250 -0.81 -30.79 -6.19
CA LEU A 250 -0.93 -31.27 -7.57
C LEU A 250 -2.28 -31.95 -7.82
N THR A 251 -2.81 -32.65 -6.83
CA THR A 251 -4.07 -33.41 -6.95
C THR A 251 -5.31 -32.63 -6.51
N SER A 252 -5.13 -31.43 -5.94
CA SER A 252 -6.22 -30.61 -5.42
C SER A 252 -6.58 -29.46 -6.36
N PRO A 253 -7.77 -29.44 -6.96
CA PRO A 253 -8.25 -28.29 -7.73
C PRO A 253 -8.35 -27.04 -6.86
N PHE A 254 -8.15 -25.87 -7.46
CA PHE A 254 -8.24 -24.59 -6.77
C PHE A 254 -9.25 -23.68 -7.47
N TRP A 255 -10.24 -23.18 -6.73
CA TRP A 255 -11.14 -22.16 -7.23
C TRP A 255 -10.40 -20.81 -7.38
N ASN A 256 -10.36 -20.28 -8.57
CA ASN A 256 -9.73 -19.01 -8.87
C ASN A 256 -10.76 -17.99 -9.37
N ALA A 257 -11.11 -17.03 -8.51
CA ALA A 257 -12.03 -15.95 -8.87
C ALA A 257 -11.47 -15.03 -9.98
N GLU A 258 -10.15 -15.05 -10.22
CA GLU A 258 -9.48 -14.24 -11.27
C GLU A 258 -9.40 -14.96 -12.62
N HIS A 259 -9.90 -16.19 -12.76
CA HIS A 259 -9.99 -16.87 -14.06
C HIS A 259 -10.71 -15.98 -15.08
N LYS A 260 -10.08 -15.79 -16.23
CA LYS A 260 -10.59 -14.94 -17.29
C LYS A 260 -11.42 -15.77 -18.29
N ASN A 261 -12.55 -15.23 -18.71
CA ASN A 261 -13.27 -15.77 -19.85
C ASN A 261 -12.52 -15.49 -21.17
N GLY A 262 -13.00 -16.03 -22.29
CA GLY A 262 -12.42 -15.81 -23.62
C GLY A 262 -12.36 -14.35 -24.09
N ARG A 263 -13.01 -13.42 -23.35
CA ARG A 263 -12.94 -11.97 -23.59
C ARG A 263 -11.98 -11.27 -22.60
N GLY A 264 -11.18 -12.01 -21.86
CA GLY A 264 -10.21 -11.50 -20.89
C GLY A 264 -10.80 -10.93 -19.60
N LYS A 265 -12.12 -11.01 -19.39
CA LYS A 265 -12.77 -10.56 -18.15
C LYS A 265 -12.77 -11.66 -17.10
N PRO A 266 -12.57 -11.33 -15.78
CA PRO A 266 -12.67 -12.31 -14.72
C PRO A 266 -14.06 -12.97 -14.73
N LYS A 267 -14.09 -14.30 -14.75
CA LYS A 267 -15.32 -15.10 -14.73
C LYS A 267 -15.37 -16.01 -13.49
N GLY A 268 -14.23 -16.24 -12.86
CA GLY A 268 -14.03 -17.33 -11.93
C GLY A 268 -13.92 -18.68 -12.63
N GLY A 269 -13.29 -19.63 -12.00
CA GLY A 269 -13.11 -20.98 -12.52
C GLY A 269 -12.16 -21.80 -11.66
N TYR A 270 -12.02 -23.09 -12.00
CA TYR A 270 -11.09 -23.97 -11.32
C TYR A 270 -9.76 -24.05 -12.07
N ASP A 271 -8.65 -23.89 -11.33
CA ASP A 271 -7.34 -24.37 -11.76
C ASP A 271 -7.27 -25.88 -11.54
N LYS A 272 -6.57 -26.60 -12.44
CA LYS A 272 -6.41 -28.05 -12.33
C LYS A 272 -5.75 -28.50 -11.02
N ASN A 273 -4.90 -27.63 -10.44
CA ASN A 273 -4.21 -27.86 -9.19
C ASN A 273 -4.04 -26.57 -8.37
N SER A 274 -3.63 -26.76 -7.13
CA SER A 274 -3.39 -25.67 -6.17
C SER A 274 -1.95 -25.13 -6.18
N VAL A 275 -1.11 -25.51 -7.14
CA VAL A 275 0.29 -25.08 -7.21
C VAL A 275 0.40 -23.67 -7.82
N TYR A 276 0.89 -22.72 -7.04
CA TYR A 276 1.30 -21.39 -7.51
C TYR A 276 2.80 -21.41 -7.81
N ARG A 277 3.18 -21.12 -9.04
CA ARG A 277 4.60 -21.00 -9.43
C ARG A 277 5.04 -19.55 -9.30
N CYS A 278 6.06 -19.30 -8.50
CA CYS A 278 6.62 -17.98 -8.28
C CYS A 278 7.32 -17.44 -9.54
N ARG A 279 7.38 -16.11 -9.65
CA ARG A 279 8.00 -15.37 -10.77
C ARG A 279 9.12 -14.46 -10.26
N GLY A 280 9.87 -13.87 -11.20
CA GLY A 280 10.95 -12.92 -10.86
C GLY A 280 12.07 -13.56 -10.07
N ALA A 281 12.55 -12.91 -9.03
CA ALA A 281 13.64 -13.39 -8.16
C ALA A 281 13.34 -14.73 -7.48
N ARG A 282 12.07 -15.14 -7.41
CA ARG A 282 11.63 -16.42 -6.79
C ARG A 282 11.26 -17.47 -7.83
N LYS A 283 11.67 -17.31 -9.08
CA LYS A 283 11.44 -18.29 -10.15
C LYS A 283 11.98 -19.66 -9.73
N GLY A 284 11.18 -20.70 -9.91
CA GLY A 284 11.51 -22.07 -9.49
C GLY A 284 10.90 -22.46 -8.16
N GLN A 285 10.53 -21.52 -7.31
CA GLN A 285 9.78 -21.80 -6.08
C GLN A 285 8.28 -22.00 -6.39
N TRP A 286 7.60 -22.67 -5.47
CA TRP A 286 6.16 -22.88 -5.54
C TRP A 286 5.49 -22.55 -4.19
N MET A 287 4.19 -22.37 -4.21
CA MET A 287 3.35 -22.14 -3.04
C MET A 287 1.99 -22.80 -3.21
N ASP A 288 1.33 -23.14 -2.09
CA ASP A 288 -0.06 -23.62 -2.07
C ASP A 288 -1.04 -22.44 -2.26
N LYS A 289 -1.79 -22.45 -3.38
CA LYS A 289 -2.80 -21.43 -3.67
C LYS A 289 -3.89 -21.33 -2.60
N GLN A 290 -4.28 -22.44 -1.97
CA GLN A 290 -5.33 -22.44 -0.95
C GLN A 290 -4.84 -21.76 0.34
N ALA A 291 -3.63 -22.07 0.78
CA ALA A 291 -3.00 -21.39 1.92
C ALA A 291 -2.78 -19.89 1.61
N MET A 292 -2.33 -19.56 0.39
CA MET A 292 -2.24 -18.14 -0.05
C MET A 292 -3.59 -17.43 -0.01
N LEU A 293 -4.69 -18.11 -0.36
CA LEU A 293 -6.03 -17.53 -0.31
C LEU A 293 -6.45 -17.23 1.13
N THR A 294 -6.20 -18.17 2.05
CA THR A 294 -6.45 -17.98 3.49
C THR A 294 -5.73 -16.72 4.00
N VAL A 295 -4.44 -16.59 3.70
CA VAL A 295 -3.65 -15.40 4.07
C VAL A 295 -4.19 -14.15 3.37
N SER A 296 -4.53 -14.23 2.09
CA SER A 296 -5.07 -13.10 1.32
C SER A 296 -6.34 -12.54 1.95
N GLN A 297 -7.25 -13.41 2.35
CA GLN A 297 -8.51 -13.05 3.03
C GLN A 297 -8.24 -12.43 4.40
N ALA A 298 -7.41 -13.07 5.23
CA ALA A 298 -7.03 -12.56 6.55
C ALA A 298 -6.36 -11.18 6.48
N LEU A 299 -5.56 -10.94 5.46
CA LEU A 299 -4.93 -9.65 5.21
C LEU A 299 -5.84 -8.63 4.49
N GLY A 300 -7.05 -9.00 4.05
CA GLY A 300 -7.95 -8.14 3.29
C GLY A 300 -7.42 -7.79 1.91
N HIS A 301 -6.78 -8.74 1.24
CA HIS A 301 -6.42 -8.69 -0.18
C HIS A 301 -7.42 -9.52 -1.00
N ASN A 302 -7.64 -9.13 -2.24
CA ASN A 302 -8.54 -9.87 -3.14
C ASN A 302 -7.79 -10.78 -4.13
N ARG A 303 -6.45 -10.78 -4.10
CA ARG A 303 -5.58 -11.51 -5.04
C ARG A 303 -4.49 -12.25 -4.30
N ILE A 304 -4.35 -13.54 -4.59
CA ILE A 304 -3.32 -14.40 -3.99
C ILE A 304 -1.90 -13.97 -4.42
N SER A 305 -1.73 -13.48 -5.67
CA SER A 305 -0.43 -13.01 -6.17
C SER A 305 0.20 -11.92 -5.30
N VAL A 306 -0.62 -10.99 -4.77
CA VAL A 306 -0.14 -9.95 -3.86
C VAL A 306 0.47 -10.52 -2.60
N VAL A 307 -0.08 -11.61 -2.10
CA VAL A 307 0.40 -12.26 -0.86
C VAL A 307 1.73 -12.97 -1.12
N GLY A 308 1.81 -13.75 -2.20
CA GLY A 308 3.04 -14.42 -2.60
C GLY A 308 4.18 -13.47 -2.93
N GLU A 309 3.88 -12.35 -3.59
CA GLU A 309 4.89 -11.38 -3.97
C GLU A 309 5.37 -10.50 -2.80
N HIS A 310 4.48 -10.21 -1.83
CA HIS A 310 4.74 -9.11 -0.90
C HIS A 310 4.79 -9.51 0.57
N TYR A 311 4.24 -10.66 0.97
CA TYR A 311 4.04 -10.97 2.38
C TYR A 311 4.64 -12.31 2.81
N ILE A 312 4.55 -13.37 2.03
CA ILE A 312 5.04 -14.67 2.43
C ILE A 312 6.53 -14.79 2.10
N THR A 313 7.31 -15.15 3.11
CA THR A 313 8.73 -15.52 2.96
C THR A 313 8.84 -17.01 3.22
N VAL A 314 9.17 -17.82 2.22
CA VAL A 314 9.45 -19.28 2.30
C VAL A 314 10.83 -19.52 1.78
#